data_9adb18fc5b2b254100cde8ff77b318cc
#
_entry.id   9adb18fc5b2b254100cde8ff77b318cc
#
_cell.length_a   1.000
_cell.length_b   1.000
_cell.length_c   1.000
_cell.angle_alpha   90.00
_cell.angle_beta   90.00
_cell.angle_gamma   90.00
#
_symmetry.space_group_name_H-M   'P 1'
#
loop_
_entity.id
_entity.type
_entity.pdbx_description
1 polymer ?
#
loop_
_entity_poly.entity_id
_entity_poly.type
_entity_poly.pdbx_seq_one_letter_code
_entity_poly.pdbx_strand_id
1 'polypeptide(L)'
;MTHEWTEDWMESERFGPMRFAIHHQKNEGRATPFVLHLHGGAFTGGSIETGRTVAGLLADAGATVASFDYPVAPGNAFPSALEGAYAALQFVHQACPTLKQCRVYVAGEEAGGNLAAGLALMARDQQTPPLAGQILLSPMLDPCLGTQSIREADAGAAGCKWADGWHCYLGSAEKAAHPYASPLGARRLTGLVPALIVTAQDDPMRDESLRYAERLRACGVTVEDRVLAAPTDWPDALQRTPEVEPRWAPYLRTLFLDFFAKTAAPQKGTGLRIQAA
;
A
#
# COMPACT_ATOMS: atom_id res chain seq x y z
N MET A 1 -2.86 -6.77 -21.74
CA MET A 1 -4.08 -7.62 -21.71
C MET A 1 -5.21 -6.78 -21.16
N THR A 2 -6.39 -6.78 -21.78
CA THR A 2 -7.56 -6.03 -21.31
C THR A 2 -8.17 -6.81 -20.14
N HIS A 3 -7.94 -6.35 -18.91
CA HIS A 3 -8.63 -6.86 -17.74
C HIS A 3 -10.09 -6.41 -17.78
N GLU A 4 -11.02 -7.30 -17.48
CA GLU A 4 -12.37 -6.91 -17.17
C GLU A 4 -12.34 -6.16 -15.84
N TRP A 5 -12.76 -4.93 -15.89
CA TRP A 5 -12.87 -3.99 -14.78
C TRP A 5 -14.34 -3.78 -14.50
N THR A 6 -14.78 -4.09 -13.29
CA THR A 6 -16.16 -3.81 -12.87
C THR A 6 -16.14 -2.79 -11.74
N GLU A 7 -16.92 -1.73 -11.88
CA GLU A 7 -17.08 -0.70 -10.86
C GLU A 7 -18.36 -0.93 -10.09
N ASP A 8 -18.32 -0.64 -8.79
CA ASP A 8 -19.47 -0.73 -7.89
C ASP A 8 -19.27 0.22 -6.69
N TRP A 9 -20.22 0.25 -5.79
CA TRP A 9 -20.25 1.14 -4.63
C TRP A 9 -20.43 0.32 -3.35
N MET A 10 -19.66 0.64 -2.32
CA MET A 10 -19.90 0.16 -0.97
C MET A 10 -20.48 1.27 -0.11
N GLU A 11 -21.44 0.93 0.73
CA GLU A 11 -21.96 1.86 1.72
C GLU A 11 -21.06 1.91 2.96
N SER A 12 -20.66 3.11 3.35
CA SER A 12 -19.94 3.37 4.58
C SER A 12 -20.80 4.24 5.50
N GLU A 13 -20.99 3.81 6.74
CA GLU A 13 -21.77 4.57 7.73
C GLU A 13 -21.23 5.99 7.94
N ARG A 14 -19.91 6.18 7.81
CA ARG A 14 -19.25 7.45 8.06
C ARG A 14 -19.06 8.30 6.80
N PHE A 15 -18.75 7.68 5.67
CA PHE A 15 -18.35 8.39 4.46
C PHE A 15 -19.41 8.35 3.35
N GLY A 16 -20.54 7.66 3.60
CA GLY A 16 -21.54 7.41 2.56
C GLY A 16 -21.03 6.43 1.50
N PRO A 17 -21.54 6.50 0.27
CA PRO A 17 -21.13 5.60 -0.79
C PRO A 17 -19.68 5.84 -1.20
N MET A 18 -18.86 4.80 -1.16
CA MET A 18 -17.48 4.80 -1.62
C MET A 18 -17.36 3.94 -2.88
N ARG A 19 -16.82 4.53 -3.97
CA ARG A 19 -16.63 3.84 -5.24
C ARG A 19 -15.45 2.88 -5.15
N PHE A 20 -15.60 1.72 -5.75
CA PHE A 20 -14.48 0.78 -5.92
C PHE A 20 -14.53 0.10 -7.29
N ALA A 21 -13.41 -0.44 -7.69
CA ALA A 21 -13.30 -1.24 -8.90
C ALA A 21 -12.63 -2.56 -8.63
N ILE A 22 -13.16 -3.64 -9.21
CA ILE A 22 -12.61 -4.98 -9.06
C ILE A 22 -11.99 -5.45 -10.38
N HIS A 23 -10.75 -5.87 -10.29
CA HIS A 23 -10.04 -6.58 -11.36
C HIS A 23 -10.04 -8.07 -11.04
N HIS A 24 -10.57 -8.87 -11.96
CA HIS A 24 -10.56 -10.32 -11.86
C HIS A 24 -9.60 -10.91 -12.87
N GLN A 25 -8.78 -11.89 -12.41
CA GLN A 25 -8.34 -12.93 -13.30
C GLN A 25 -9.32 -14.11 -13.25
N LYS A 26 -9.65 -14.70 -14.39
CA LYS A 26 -10.42 -15.95 -14.47
C LYS A 26 -9.55 -17.09 -13.94
N ASN A 27 -9.47 -17.24 -12.62
CA ASN A 27 -8.80 -18.37 -11.97
C ASN A 27 -9.83 -19.25 -11.28
N GLU A 28 -10.17 -20.35 -11.91
CA GLU A 28 -11.04 -21.36 -11.33
C GLU A 28 -10.28 -22.14 -10.24
N GLY A 29 -10.74 -22.05 -8.98
CA GLY A 29 -10.52 -23.08 -7.96
C GLY A 29 -9.26 -23.02 -7.11
N ARG A 30 -8.43 -21.99 -7.14
CA ARG A 30 -7.31 -21.78 -6.19
C ARG A 30 -7.58 -20.64 -5.23
N ALA A 31 -7.06 -20.76 -3.99
CA ALA A 31 -7.00 -19.63 -3.06
C ALA A 31 -6.22 -18.48 -3.70
N THR A 32 -6.91 -17.50 -4.24
CA THR A 32 -6.32 -16.33 -4.89
C THR A 32 -5.94 -15.30 -3.84
N PRO A 33 -4.78 -14.62 -3.97
CA PRO A 33 -4.52 -13.40 -3.22
C PRO A 33 -5.64 -12.39 -3.49
N PHE A 34 -6.18 -11.80 -2.43
CA PHE A 34 -7.09 -10.67 -2.55
C PHE A 34 -6.36 -9.42 -2.10
N VAL A 35 -6.29 -8.41 -2.95
CA VAL A 35 -5.55 -7.17 -2.67
C VAL A 35 -6.51 -6.00 -2.57
N LEU A 36 -6.53 -5.34 -1.40
CA LEU A 36 -7.06 -3.99 -1.27
C LEU A 36 -5.99 -3.03 -1.78
N HIS A 37 -6.30 -2.32 -2.87
CA HIS A 37 -5.40 -1.38 -3.51
C HIS A 37 -5.83 0.07 -3.25
N LEU A 38 -4.86 0.90 -2.87
CA LEU A 38 -5.01 2.31 -2.55
C LEU A 38 -4.12 3.14 -3.49
N HIS A 39 -4.74 4.00 -4.28
CA HIS A 39 -4.06 4.80 -5.30
C HIS A 39 -3.17 5.91 -4.71
N GLY A 40 -2.24 6.44 -5.50
CA GLY A 40 -1.47 7.64 -5.21
C GLY A 40 -2.26 8.93 -5.40
N GLY A 41 -1.57 10.08 -5.37
CA GLY A 41 -2.15 11.40 -5.58
C GLY A 41 -1.88 12.38 -4.46
N ALA A 42 -0.75 12.23 -3.78
CA ALA A 42 -0.26 13.11 -2.72
C ALA A 42 -1.33 13.42 -1.65
N PHE A 43 -2.21 12.46 -1.33
CA PHE A 43 -3.36 12.57 -0.41
C PHE A 43 -4.47 13.53 -0.84
N THR A 44 -4.25 14.38 -1.83
CA THR A 44 -5.17 15.46 -2.22
C THR A 44 -5.89 15.19 -3.54
N GLY A 45 -5.50 14.12 -4.22
CA GLY A 45 -6.07 13.72 -5.51
C GLY A 45 -5.89 12.24 -5.77
N GLY A 46 -5.95 11.87 -7.06
CA GLY A 46 -5.94 10.49 -7.50
C GLY A 46 -7.33 9.86 -7.50
N SER A 47 -7.41 8.69 -8.06
CA SER A 47 -8.64 7.90 -8.17
C SER A 47 -8.31 6.45 -8.56
N ILE A 48 -9.32 5.60 -8.60
CA ILE A 48 -9.17 4.23 -9.12
C ILE A 48 -8.61 4.21 -10.55
N GLU A 49 -8.89 5.24 -11.37
CA GLU A 49 -8.33 5.35 -12.73
C GLU A 49 -6.83 5.60 -12.73
N THR A 50 -6.34 6.49 -11.86
CA THR A 50 -4.90 6.76 -11.75
C THR A 50 -4.14 5.56 -11.18
N GLY A 51 -4.75 4.78 -10.29
CA GLY A 51 -4.19 3.54 -9.74
C GLY A 51 -4.27 2.32 -10.66
N ARG A 52 -4.89 2.46 -11.85
CA ARG A 52 -5.18 1.32 -12.75
C ARG A 52 -3.93 0.55 -13.18
N THR A 53 -2.81 1.22 -13.36
CA THR A 53 -1.54 0.58 -13.74
C THR A 53 -1.06 -0.40 -12.67
N VAL A 54 -1.02 0.03 -11.43
CA VAL A 54 -0.60 -0.82 -10.30
C VAL A 54 -1.60 -1.95 -10.06
N ALA A 55 -2.90 -1.62 -10.03
CA ALA A 55 -3.97 -2.62 -9.87
C ALA A 55 -3.93 -3.69 -10.97
N GLY A 56 -3.69 -3.30 -12.23
CA GLY A 56 -3.54 -4.21 -13.35
C GLY A 56 -2.34 -5.15 -13.20
N LEU A 57 -1.18 -4.64 -12.77
CA LEU A 57 0.02 -5.46 -12.54
C LEU A 57 -0.16 -6.46 -11.39
N LEU A 58 -0.88 -6.08 -10.33
CA LEU A 58 -1.25 -6.98 -9.24
C LEU A 58 -2.19 -8.09 -9.72
N ALA A 59 -3.17 -7.73 -10.57
CA ALA A 59 -4.08 -8.69 -11.18
C ALA A 59 -3.36 -9.63 -12.15
N ASP A 60 -2.41 -9.13 -12.96
CA ASP A 60 -1.53 -9.95 -13.82
C ASP A 60 -0.70 -10.95 -13.02
N ALA A 61 -0.34 -10.61 -11.78
CA ALA A 61 0.34 -11.52 -10.85
C ALA A 61 -0.60 -12.53 -10.17
N GLY A 62 -1.86 -12.59 -10.58
CA GLY A 62 -2.82 -13.60 -10.13
C GLY A 62 -3.68 -13.20 -8.95
N ALA A 63 -3.71 -11.92 -8.57
CA ALA A 63 -4.57 -11.44 -7.50
C ALA A 63 -5.97 -11.03 -8.02
N THR A 64 -6.98 -11.16 -7.15
CA THR A 64 -8.19 -10.33 -7.27
C THR A 64 -7.89 -9.00 -6.59
N VAL A 65 -8.06 -7.89 -7.30
CA VAL A 65 -7.71 -6.56 -6.79
C VAL A 65 -8.96 -5.71 -6.67
N ALA A 66 -9.20 -5.16 -5.49
CA ALA A 66 -10.21 -4.15 -5.24
C ALA A 66 -9.52 -2.80 -4.99
N SER A 67 -9.68 -1.87 -5.93
CA SER A 67 -9.19 -0.50 -5.83
C SER A 67 -10.29 0.41 -5.31
N PHE A 68 -10.00 1.27 -4.34
CA PHE A 68 -10.98 2.14 -3.71
C PHE A 68 -10.65 3.62 -3.87
N ASP A 69 -11.68 4.43 -4.14
CA ASP A 69 -11.62 5.87 -3.98
C ASP A 69 -11.83 6.21 -2.50
N TYR A 70 -10.75 6.37 -1.77
CA TYR A 70 -10.78 6.77 -0.37
C TYR A 70 -10.95 8.30 -0.23
N PRO A 71 -11.49 8.80 0.91
CA PRO A 71 -11.66 10.23 1.14
C PRO A 71 -10.34 10.99 1.09
N VAL A 72 -10.22 12.00 0.23
CA VAL A 72 -8.99 12.80 0.04
C VAL A 72 -9.01 14.13 0.77
N ALA A 73 -7.83 14.63 1.16
CA ALA A 73 -7.65 15.94 1.72
C ALA A 73 -7.75 17.03 0.62
N PRO A 74 -7.96 18.33 0.98
CA PRO A 74 -8.08 18.86 2.34
C PRO A 74 -9.45 18.65 2.98
N GLY A 75 -10.48 18.28 2.22
CA GLY A 75 -11.83 18.08 2.74
C GLY A 75 -11.90 16.97 3.80
N ASN A 76 -11.02 15.98 3.69
CA ASN A 76 -10.93 14.82 4.57
C ASN A 76 -9.50 14.63 5.10
N ALA A 77 -9.06 15.52 6.00
CA ALA A 77 -7.76 15.40 6.65
C ALA A 77 -7.66 14.13 7.50
N PHE A 78 -6.42 13.74 7.86
CA PHE A 78 -6.16 12.59 8.75
C PHE A 78 -7.02 12.67 10.04
N PRO A 79 -7.69 11.59 10.45
CA PRO A 79 -7.48 10.20 9.98
C PRO A 79 -8.46 9.73 8.88
N SER A 80 -9.25 10.61 8.25
CA SER A 80 -10.39 10.23 7.40
C SER A 80 -10.02 9.27 6.26
N ALA A 81 -8.94 9.53 5.51
CA ALA A 81 -8.48 8.65 4.44
C ALA A 81 -8.16 7.23 4.94
N LEU A 82 -7.48 7.15 6.09
CA LEU A 82 -7.13 5.87 6.72
C LEU A 82 -8.36 5.12 7.23
N GLU A 83 -9.32 5.81 7.82
CA GLU A 83 -10.57 5.21 8.29
C GLU A 83 -11.45 4.74 7.12
N GLY A 84 -11.46 5.48 6.00
CA GLY A 84 -12.08 5.04 4.76
C GLY A 84 -11.40 3.77 4.22
N ALA A 85 -10.07 3.73 4.19
CA ALA A 85 -9.32 2.54 3.81
C ALA A 85 -9.57 1.34 4.76
N TYR A 86 -9.75 1.59 6.05
CA TYR A 86 -10.11 0.55 7.02
C TYR A 86 -11.53 0.01 6.80
N ALA A 87 -12.50 0.88 6.50
CA ALA A 87 -13.85 0.46 6.12
C ALA A 87 -13.83 -0.40 4.84
N ALA A 88 -13.03 0.00 3.84
CA ALA A 88 -12.80 -0.79 2.63
C ALA A 88 -12.18 -2.16 2.93
N LEU A 89 -11.21 -2.23 3.85
CA LEU A 89 -10.60 -3.50 4.28
C LEU A 89 -11.63 -4.42 4.95
N GLN A 90 -12.49 -3.87 5.80
CA GLN A 90 -13.57 -4.63 6.43
C GLN A 90 -14.58 -5.15 5.39
N PHE A 91 -14.94 -4.33 4.41
CA PHE A 91 -15.81 -4.71 3.30
C PHE A 91 -15.21 -5.84 2.47
N VAL A 92 -13.95 -5.71 2.04
CA VAL A 92 -13.21 -6.76 1.32
C VAL A 92 -13.19 -8.07 2.11
N HIS A 93 -12.97 -7.99 3.41
CA HIS A 93 -12.93 -9.15 4.27
C HIS A 93 -14.29 -9.85 4.39
N GLN A 94 -15.38 -9.09 4.43
CA GLN A 94 -16.76 -9.62 4.45
C GLN A 94 -17.17 -10.22 3.10
N ALA A 95 -16.75 -9.59 2.00
CA ALA A 95 -17.05 -10.06 0.64
C ALA A 95 -16.32 -11.38 0.27
N CYS A 96 -15.36 -11.81 1.09
CA CYS A 96 -14.60 -13.05 0.89
C CYS A 96 -15.17 -14.19 1.76
N PRO A 97 -16.29 -14.83 1.38
CA PRO A 97 -17.09 -15.71 2.24
C PRO A 97 -16.38 -17.01 2.66
N THR A 98 -15.28 -17.34 2.01
CA THR A 98 -14.44 -18.50 2.32
C THR A 98 -13.05 -18.06 2.79
N LEU A 99 -13.00 -17.16 3.77
CA LEU A 99 -11.76 -16.61 4.33
C LEU A 99 -10.69 -17.61 4.79
N LYS A 100 -11.07 -18.85 5.03
CA LYS A 100 -10.09 -19.93 5.24
C LYS A 100 -9.21 -20.19 4.01
N GLN A 101 -9.57 -19.66 2.85
CA GLN A 101 -8.86 -19.82 1.57
C GLN A 101 -8.40 -18.49 0.95
N CYS A 102 -8.97 -17.35 1.33
CA CYS A 102 -8.53 -16.04 0.84
C CYS A 102 -7.45 -15.44 1.75
N ARG A 103 -6.40 -14.92 1.12
CA ARG A 103 -5.35 -14.16 1.80
C ARG A 103 -5.48 -12.72 1.39
N VAL A 104 -5.80 -11.85 2.34
CA VAL A 104 -6.00 -10.43 2.10
C VAL A 104 -4.67 -9.70 2.27
N TYR A 105 -4.32 -8.92 1.27
CA TYR A 105 -3.17 -8.02 1.24
C TYR A 105 -3.65 -6.58 1.14
N VAL A 106 -2.82 -5.66 1.60
CA VAL A 106 -2.96 -4.23 1.29
C VAL A 106 -1.83 -3.82 0.36
N ALA A 107 -2.14 -3.02 -0.63
CA ALA A 107 -1.17 -2.48 -1.56
C ALA A 107 -1.43 -1.01 -1.84
N GLY A 108 -0.39 -0.25 -2.16
CA GLY A 108 -0.57 1.11 -2.62
C GLY A 108 0.74 1.74 -3.07
N GLU A 109 0.62 2.77 -3.91
CA GLU A 109 1.71 3.60 -4.38
C GLU A 109 1.62 5.01 -3.81
N GLU A 110 2.75 5.64 -3.57
CA GLU A 110 2.92 7.01 -3.09
C GLU A 110 2.08 7.26 -1.80
N ALA A 111 1.07 8.14 -1.84
CA ALA A 111 0.13 8.39 -0.73
C ALA A 111 -0.67 7.13 -0.37
N GLY A 112 -1.10 6.35 -1.36
CA GLY A 112 -1.74 5.04 -1.14
C GLY A 112 -0.80 4.05 -0.45
N GLY A 113 0.50 4.13 -0.72
CA GLY A 113 1.54 3.37 -0.03
C GLY A 113 1.65 3.75 1.46
N ASN A 114 1.51 5.03 1.80
CA ASN A 114 1.37 5.47 3.19
C ASN A 114 0.15 4.86 3.86
N LEU A 115 -1.01 5.00 3.20
CA LEU A 115 -2.26 4.48 3.74
C LEU A 115 -2.20 2.96 3.92
N ALA A 116 -1.57 2.22 3.00
CA ALA A 116 -1.39 0.78 3.12
C ALA A 116 -0.50 0.41 4.33
N ALA A 117 0.59 1.14 4.56
CA ALA A 117 1.45 0.96 5.74
C ALA A 117 0.73 1.33 7.05
N GLY A 118 0.02 2.46 7.07
CA GLY A 118 -0.81 2.90 8.19
C GLY A 118 -1.94 1.91 8.50
N LEU A 119 -2.55 1.35 7.45
CA LEU A 119 -3.62 0.35 7.56
C LEU A 119 -3.09 -0.97 8.12
N ALA A 120 -1.88 -1.39 7.72
CA ALA A 120 -1.25 -2.58 8.29
C ALA A 120 -0.97 -2.41 9.80
N LEU A 121 -0.53 -1.21 10.23
CA LEU A 121 -0.38 -0.86 11.64
C LEU A 121 -1.73 -0.91 12.38
N MET A 122 -2.76 -0.31 11.82
CA MET A 122 -4.10 -0.25 12.40
C MET A 122 -4.72 -1.64 12.52
N ALA A 123 -4.67 -2.47 11.47
CA ALA A 123 -5.20 -3.83 11.47
C ALA A 123 -4.50 -4.72 12.50
N ARG A 124 -3.17 -4.59 12.67
CA ARG A 124 -2.43 -5.26 13.74
C ARG A 124 -2.91 -4.84 15.12
N ASP A 125 -3.06 -3.53 15.35
CA ASP A 125 -3.41 -3.00 16.67
C ASP A 125 -4.87 -3.29 17.05
N GLN A 126 -5.76 -3.32 16.06
CA GLN A 126 -7.15 -3.73 16.21
C GLN A 126 -7.32 -5.26 16.21
N GLN A 127 -6.28 -6.02 15.85
CA GLN A 127 -6.31 -7.47 15.69
C GLN A 127 -7.35 -7.99 14.67
N THR A 128 -7.81 -7.13 13.78
CA THR A 128 -8.82 -7.43 12.76
C THR A 128 -8.88 -6.32 11.70
N PRO A 129 -9.22 -6.59 10.43
CA PRO A 129 -9.15 -7.92 9.80
C PRO A 129 -7.70 -8.41 9.63
N PRO A 130 -7.45 -9.72 9.62
CA PRO A 130 -6.11 -10.26 9.45
C PRO A 130 -5.59 -9.98 8.02
N LEU A 131 -4.34 -9.57 7.93
CA LEU A 131 -3.63 -9.36 6.66
C LEU A 131 -2.59 -10.46 6.44
N ALA A 132 -2.35 -10.82 5.18
CA ALA A 132 -1.30 -11.74 4.76
C ALA A 132 0.02 -11.03 4.39
N GLY A 133 -0.04 -9.77 3.99
CA GLY A 133 1.11 -8.96 3.64
C GLY A 133 0.74 -7.53 3.26
N GLN A 134 1.77 -6.69 3.09
CA GLN A 134 1.66 -5.32 2.60
C GLN A 134 2.62 -5.12 1.43
N ILE A 135 2.17 -4.41 0.39
CA ILE A 135 2.93 -4.10 -0.83
C ILE A 135 2.97 -2.58 -0.99
N LEU A 136 4.16 -2.01 -0.89
CA LEU A 136 4.37 -0.57 -0.84
C LEU A 136 5.27 -0.15 -2.00
N LEU A 137 4.75 0.68 -2.90
CA LEU A 137 5.46 1.17 -4.08
C LEU A 137 5.74 2.66 -3.91
N SER A 138 7.01 3.05 -3.84
CA SER A 138 7.38 4.47 -3.66
C SER A 138 6.57 5.16 -2.53
N PRO A 139 6.40 4.55 -1.33
CA PRO A 139 5.46 5.05 -0.33
C PRO A 139 5.94 6.36 0.30
N MET A 140 5.03 7.31 0.49
CA MET A 140 5.23 8.52 1.29
C MET A 140 5.14 8.17 2.78
N LEU A 141 6.25 8.18 3.53
CA LEU A 141 6.27 7.65 4.91
C LEU A 141 6.70 8.65 5.96
N ASP A 142 7.27 9.80 5.55
CA ASP A 142 7.80 10.82 6.45
C ASP A 142 7.41 12.24 5.99
N PRO A 143 6.58 12.96 6.76
CA PRO A 143 6.18 14.32 6.42
C PRO A 143 7.33 15.36 6.51
N CYS A 144 8.48 14.97 7.07
CA CYS A 144 9.64 15.87 7.15
C CYS A 144 10.27 16.15 5.79
N LEU A 145 10.07 15.27 4.79
CA LEU A 145 10.64 15.39 3.45
C LEU A 145 12.14 15.73 3.45
N GLY A 146 12.88 15.17 4.41
CA GLY A 146 14.25 15.55 4.73
C GLY A 146 15.32 14.60 4.21
N THR A 147 14.98 13.61 3.38
CA THR A 147 15.94 12.63 2.86
C THR A 147 16.81 13.18 1.74
N GLN A 148 17.89 12.49 1.41
CA GLN A 148 18.76 12.89 0.32
C GLN A 148 18.05 12.74 -1.03
N SER A 149 17.33 11.64 -1.26
CA SER A 149 16.58 11.41 -2.49
C SER A 149 15.52 12.48 -2.75
N ILE A 150 14.84 12.97 -1.70
CA ILE A 150 13.89 14.09 -1.78
C ILE A 150 14.61 15.38 -2.24
N ARG A 151 15.77 15.68 -1.66
CA ARG A 151 16.55 16.87 -2.03
C ARG A 151 17.13 16.79 -3.44
N GLU A 152 17.63 15.62 -3.84
CA GLU A 152 18.15 15.38 -5.18
C GLU A 152 17.08 15.55 -6.27
N ALA A 153 15.83 15.23 -5.95
CA ALA A 153 14.68 15.38 -6.83
C ALA A 153 14.00 16.76 -6.74
N ASP A 154 14.54 17.68 -5.91
CA ASP A 154 13.91 18.99 -5.60
C ASP A 154 12.43 18.84 -5.10
N ALA A 155 12.14 17.77 -4.42
CA ALA A 155 10.79 17.33 -4.09
C ALA A 155 10.29 17.82 -2.72
N GLY A 156 11.15 18.41 -1.91
CA GLY A 156 10.82 18.92 -0.57
C GLY A 156 10.55 20.43 -0.53
N ALA A 157 10.65 21.12 -1.67
CA ALA A 157 10.45 22.57 -1.74
C ALA A 157 9.00 22.97 -1.47
N ALA A 158 8.80 24.16 -0.93
CA ALA A 158 7.48 24.75 -0.75
C ALA A 158 6.76 24.85 -2.11
N GLY A 159 5.48 24.44 -2.17
CA GLY A 159 4.72 24.36 -3.42
C GLY A 159 4.95 23.07 -4.22
N CYS A 160 5.79 22.17 -3.73
CA CYS A 160 5.87 20.82 -4.26
C CYS A 160 4.62 20.03 -3.86
N LYS A 161 4.06 19.26 -4.80
CA LYS A 161 2.82 18.50 -4.57
C LYS A 161 2.84 17.60 -3.33
N TRP A 162 4.00 17.04 -2.97
CA TRP A 162 4.11 16.17 -1.78
C TRP A 162 4.14 16.97 -0.47
N ALA A 163 4.81 18.13 -0.45
CA ALA A 163 4.79 19.02 0.71
C ALA A 163 3.39 19.56 0.98
N ASP A 164 2.71 20.02 -0.08
CA ASP A 164 1.32 20.49 -0.01
C ASP A 164 0.37 19.34 0.37
N GLY A 165 0.60 18.16 -0.19
CA GLY A 165 -0.15 16.95 0.12
C GLY A 165 -0.07 16.57 1.60
N TRP A 166 1.14 16.53 2.16
CA TRP A 166 1.34 16.29 3.58
C TRP A 166 0.67 17.35 4.47
N HIS A 167 0.81 18.63 4.10
CA HIS A 167 0.16 19.71 4.82
C HIS A 167 -1.36 19.52 4.87
N CYS A 168 -1.98 19.28 3.74
CA CYS A 168 -3.42 19.04 3.62
C CYS A 168 -3.86 17.77 4.36
N TYR A 169 -3.10 16.66 4.21
CA TYR A 169 -3.41 15.39 4.84
C TYR A 169 -3.38 15.46 6.35
N LEU A 170 -2.34 16.02 6.91
CA LEU A 170 -2.22 16.12 8.36
C LEU A 170 -3.23 17.12 8.94
N GLY A 171 -3.46 18.25 8.27
CA GLY A 171 -4.31 19.33 8.75
C GLY A 171 -3.79 20.06 9.99
N SER A 172 -2.91 19.42 10.78
CA SER A 172 -2.16 20.06 11.88
C SER A 172 -0.81 19.36 12.10
N ALA A 173 0.21 20.12 12.54
CA ALA A 173 1.58 19.62 12.71
C ALA A 173 1.70 18.51 13.77
N GLU A 174 0.90 18.55 14.81
CA GLU A 174 0.89 17.53 15.90
C GLU A 174 0.54 16.12 15.38
N LYS A 175 -0.27 16.02 14.34
CA LYS A 175 -0.63 14.74 13.73
C LYS A 175 0.54 14.07 13.01
N ALA A 176 1.60 14.80 12.67
CA ALA A 176 2.81 14.25 12.08
C ALA A 176 3.50 13.20 12.97
N ALA A 177 3.29 13.27 14.29
CA ALA A 177 3.82 12.26 15.22
C ALA A 177 2.95 11.00 15.36
N HIS A 178 1.77 10.98 14.74
CA HIS A 178 0.87 9.83 14.84
C HIS A 178 1.39 8.66 14.00
N PRO A 179 1.55 7.43 14.57
CA PRO A 179 2.19 6.30 13.87
C PRO A 179 1.46 5.86 12.61
N TYR A 180 0.16 6.06 12.53
CA TYR A 180 -0.63 5.71 11.34
C TYR A 180 -0.57 6.79 10.25
N ALA A 181 -0.33 8.05 10.63
CA ALA A 181 -0.13 9.13 9.65
C ALA A 181 1.29 9.07 9.06
N SER A 182 2.29 8.79 9.89
CA SER A 182 3.71 8.77 9.53
C SER A 182 4.35 7.44 9.91
N PRO A 183 4.14 6.38 9.10
CA PRO A 183 4.59 5.03 9.44
C PRO A 183 6.10 4.90 9.68
N LEU A 184 6.92 5.71 9.01
CA LEU A 184 8.36 5.74 9.25
C LEU A 184 8.69 6.18 10.69
N GLY A 185 7.88 7.05 11.30
CA GLY A 185 8.03 7.50 12.68
C GLY A 185 7.50 6.52 13.74
N ALA A 186 6.77 5.47 13.36
CA ALA A 186 6.14 4.54 14.30
C ALA A 186 7.17 3.85 15.19
N ARG A 187 6.95 3.88 16.52
CA ARG A 187 7.90 3.29 17.49
C ARG A 187 7.80 1.78 17.60
N ARG A 188 6.65 1.20 17.32
CA ARG A 188 6.38 -0.24 17.44
C ARG A 188 5.99 -0.83 16.09
N LEU A 189 6.91 -1.56 15.46
CA LEU A 189 6.71 -2.25 14.19
C LEU A 189 6.65 -3.77 14.33
N THR A 190 6.94 -4.30 15.51
CA THR A 190 6.86 -5.75 15.79
C THR A 190 5.46 -6.28 15.53
N GLY A 191 5.37 -7.49 14.97
CA GLY A 191 4.11 -8.18 14.69
C GLY A 191 3.37 -7.69 13.47
N LEU A 192 3.97 -6.81 12.66
CA LEU A 192 3.45 -6.48 11.34
C LEU A 192 3.60 -7.66 10.37
N VAL A 193 2.73 -7.69 9.40
CA VAL A 193 2.72 -8.69 8.33
C VAL A 193 3.93 -8.51 7.40
N PRO A 194 4.33 -9.56 6.65
CA PRO A 194 5.39 -9.44 5.65
C PRO A 194 5.20 -8.25 4.72
N ALA A 195 6.28 -7.61 4.33
CA ALA A 195 6.27 -6.44 3.47
C ALA A 195 7.08 -6.66 2.20
N LEU A 196 6.52 -6.26 1.05
CA LEU A 196 7.24 -6.00 -0.19
C LEU A 196 7.32 -4.48 -0.37
N ILE A 197 8.53 -3.93 -0.43
CA ILE A 197 8.77 -2.49 -0.62
C ILE A 197 9.58 -2.32 -1.89
N VAL A 198 9.03 -1.58 -2.86
CA VAL A 198 9.72 -1.33 -4.13
C VAL A 198 9.83 0.17 -4.35
N THR A 199 11.01 0.61 -4.70
CA THR A 199 11.35 2.00 -5.05
C THR A 199 12.29 2.01 -6.25
N ALA A 200 12.78 3.15 -6.69
CA ALA A 200 13.70 3.27 -7.81
C ALA A 200 14.88 4.19 -7.50
N GLN A 201 15.93 4.14 -8.33
CA GLN A 201 17.10 4.99 -8.16
C GLN A 201 16.79 6.48 -8.31
N ASP A 202 15.83 6.81 -9.18
CA ASP A 202 15.35 8.16 -9.48
C ASP A 202 14.09 8.56 -8.68
N ASP A 203 13.69 7.72 -7.71
CA ASP A 203 12.50 7.95 -6.89
C ASP A 203 12.80 8.89 -5.72
N PRO A 204 12.06 10.02 -5.58
CA PRO A 204 12.17 10.90 -4.41
C PRO A 204 11.94 10.17 -3.08
N MET A 205 11.05 9.18 -3.04
CA MET A 205 10.69 8.42 -1.83
C MET A 205 11.66 7.26 -1.53
N ARG A 206 12.76 7.12 -2.29
CA ARG A 206 13.73 6.02 -2.18
C ARG A 206 14.26 5.85 -0.76
N ASP A 207 14.82 6.90 -0.20
CA ASP A 207 15.53 6.80 1.08
C ASP A 207 14.59 6.50 2.25
N GLU A 208 13.38 7.06 2.26
CA GLU A 208 12.41 6.74 3.31
C GLU A 208 11.85 5.33 3.16
N SER A 209 11.66 4.85 1.93
CA SER A 209 11.28 3.48 1.64
C SER A 209 12.30 2.48 2.20
N LEU A 210 13.59 2.72 1.95
CA LEU A 210 14.68 1.86 2.43
C LEU A 210 14.83 1.92 3.95
N ARG A 211 14.72 3.11 4.56
CA ARG A 211 14.72 3.26 6.02
C ARG A 211 13.56 2.52 6.68
N TYR A 212 12.39 2.54 6.08
CA TYR A 212 11.25 1.80 6.61
C TYR A 212 11.47 0.29 6.51
N ALA A 213 12.02 -0.21 5.40
CA ALA A 213 12.41 -1.60 5.24
C ALA A 213 13.41 -2.07 6.32
N GLU A 214 14.45 -1.26 6.59
CA GLU A 214 15.43 -1.53 7.64
C GLU A 214 14.78 -1.59 9.03
N ARG A 215 13.91 -0.64 9.35
CA ARG A 215 13.21 -0.60 10.64
C ARG A 215 12.27 -1.78 10.83
N LEU A 216 11.56 -2.19 9.79
CA LEU A 216 10.71 -3.40 9.82
C LEU A 216 11.55 -4.64 10.11
N ARG A 217 12.70 -4.82 9.43
CA ARG A 217 13.63 -5.95 9.68
C ARG A 217 14.16 -5.94 11.10
N ALA A 218 14.56 -4.78 11.60
CA ALA A 218 15.06 -4.64 12.98
C ALA A 218 14.00 -5.04 14.03
N CYS A 219 12.71 -4.97 13.66
CA CYS A 219 11.58 -5.42 14.48
C CYS A 219 11.14 -6.86 14.20
N GLY A 220 11.91 -7.64 13.44
CA GLY A 220 11.63 -9.04 13.14
C GLY A 220 10.55 -9.28 12.08
N VAL A 221 10.18 -8.26 11.30
CA VAL A 221 9.25 -8.40 10.19
C VAL A 221 10.00 -8.93 8.95
N THR A 222 9.39 -9.88 8.25
CA THR A 222 9.90 -10.37 6.96
C THR A 222 9.72 -9.28 5.91
N VAL A 223 10.83 -8.83 5.29
CA VAL A 223 10.80 -7.75 4.29
C VAL A 223 11.58 -8.14 3.05
N GLU A 224 10.94 -7.99 1.90
CA GLU A 224 11.59 -7.91 0.60
C GLU A 224 11.59 -6.46 0.14
N ASP A 225 12.74 -5.92 -0.20
CA ASP A 225 12.86 -4.59 -0.82
C ASP A 225 13.64 -4.66 -2.11
N ARG A 226 13.29 -3.78 -3.03
CA ARG A 226 13.97 -3.65 -4.33
C ARG A 226 14.08 -2.19 -4.72
N VAL A 227 15.22 -1.86 -5.30
CA VAL A 227 15.47 -0.56 -5.96
C VAL A 227 15.59 -0.82 -7.45
N LEU A 228 14.67 -0.29 -8.23
CA LEU A 228 14.68 -0.41 -9.68
C LEU A 228 15.75 0.51 -10.27
N ALA A 229 16.33 0.11 -11.40
CA ALA A 229 17.28 0.95 -12.12
C ALA A 229 16.54 2.10 -12.82
N ALA A 230 17.11 3.30 -12.76
CA ALA A 230 16.62 4.48 -13.50
C ALA A 230 16.82 4.31 -15.03
N PRO A 231 16.03 4.99 -15.86
CA PRO A 231 14.93 5.90 -15.47
C PRO A 231 13.62 5.14 -15.27
N THR A 232 12.85 5.53 -14.24
CA THR A 232 11.52 4.96 -13.97
C THR A 232 10.41 6.01 -13.98
N ASP A 233 10.74 7.28 -13.72
CA ASP A 233 9.81 8.38 -13.49
C ASP A 233 8.85 8.12 -12.32
N TRP A 234 9.29 7.31 -11.32
CA TRP A 234 8.52 7.02 -10.12
C TRP A 234 8.51 8.20 -9.15
N PRO A 235 7.42 8.45 -8.42
CA PRO A 235 6.15 7.70 -8.38
C PRO A 235 5.14 8.08 -9.47
N ASP A 236 5.39 9.10 -10.28
CA ASP A 236 4.42 9.64 -11.23
C ASP A 236 4.03 8.62 -12.31
N ALA A 237 4.98 7.79 -12.76
CA ALA A 237 4.71 6.75 -13.74
C ALA A 237 3.78 5.64 -13.22
N LEU A 238 3.70 5.44 -11.91
CA LEU A 238 2.77 4.49 -11.29
C LEU A 238 1.31 4.95 -11.40
N GLN A 239 1.09 6.27 -11.51
CA GLN A 239 -0.22 6.91 -11.50
C GLN A 239 -0.73 7.25 -12.91
N ARG A 240 -0.04 6.80 -13.95
CA ARG A 240 -0.42 7.02 -15.35
C ARG A 240 -0.73 5.70 -16.01
N THR A 241 -1.72 5.69 -16.90
CA THR A 241 -1.93 4.55 -17.80
C THR A 241 -1.02 4.74 -19.02
N PRO A 242 0.06 3.93 -19.16
CA PRO A 242 1.00 4.10 -20.25
C PRO A 242 0.44 3.55 -21.56
N GLU A 243 0.74 4.18 -22.69
CA GLU A 243 0.42 3.67 -24.02
C GLU A 243 1.25 2.43 -24.37
N VAL A 244 2.49 2.39 -23.89
CA VAL A 244 3.42 1.27 -24.05
C VAL A 244 3.85 0.77 -22.67
N GLU A 245 3.86 -0.53 -22.49
CA GLU A 245 4.24 -1.13 -21.23
C GLU A 245 5.64 -0.67 -20.77
N PRO A 246 5.77 -0.09 -19.55
CA PRO A 246 7.05 0.35 -19.03
C PRO A 246 8.03 -0.80 -18.85
N ARG A 247 9.33 -0.56 -19.03
CA ARG A 247 10.37 -1.60 -18.91
C ARG A 247 10.42 -2.26 -17.54
N TRP A 248 10.01 -1.55 -16.50
CA TRP A 248 9.99 -2.07 -15.12
C TRP A 248 8.76 -2.96 -14.82
N ALA A 249 7.68 -2.87 -15.61
CA ALA A 249 6.41 -3.55 -15.33
C ALA A 249 6.52 -5.09 -15.31
N PRO A 250 7.21 -5.77 -16.25
CA PRO A 250 7.38 -7.22 -16.19
C PRO A 250 8.11 -7.71 -14.95
N TYR A 251 9.11 -6.95 -14.49
CA TYR A 251 9.85 -7.28 -13.27
C TYR A 251 8.98 -7.09 -12.03
N LEU A 252 8.20 -6.00 -11.98
CA LEU A 252 7.28 -5.74 -10.87
C LEU A 252 6.22 -6.84 -10.74
N ARG A 253 5.65 -7.32 -11.85
CA ARG A 253 4.74 -8.50 -11.85
C ARG A 253 5.40 -9.74 -11.25
N THR A 254 6.64 -10.00 -11.61
CA THR A 254 7.40 -11.13 -11.05
C THR A 254 7.56 -10.99 -9.54
N LEU A 255 7.90 -9.79 -9.04
CA LEU A 255 8.02 -9.53 -7.61
C LEU A 255 6.70 -9.77 -6.86
N PHE A 256 5.57 -9.34 -7.43
CA PHE A 256 4.25 -9.58 -6.83
C PHE A 256 3.94 -11.08 -6.77
N LEU A 257 4.15 -11.80 -7.87
CA LEU A 257 3.90 -13.23 -7.95
C LEU A 257 4.75 -14.01 -6.93
N ASP A 258 6.04 -13.69 -6.82
CA ASP A 258 6.96 -14.30 -5.87
C ASP A 258 6.55 -13.99 -4.42
N PHE A 259 6.15 -12.75 -4.14
CA PHE A 259 5.70 -12.34 -2.80
C PHE A 259 4.44 -13.09 -2.39
N PHE A 260 3.44 -13.20 -3.29
CA PHE A 260 2.24 -13.99 -3.04
C PHE A 260 2.57 -15.46 -2.79
N ALA A 261 3.48 -16.05 -3.57
CA ALA A 261 3.89 -17.44 -3.40
C ALA A 261 4.58 -17.69 -2.04
N LYS A 262 5.50 -16.81 -1.63
CA LYS A 262 6.24 -16.92 -0.36
C LYS A 262 5.34 -16.73 0.86
N THR A 263 4.40 -15.80 0.79
CA THR A 263 3.47 -15.53 1.89
C THR A 263 2.29 -16.49 1.89
N ALA A 264 2.11 -17.29 0.81
CA ALA A 264 1.13 -18.37 0.74
C ALA A 264 1.48 -19.57 1.63
N ALA A 265 2.74 -19.86 1.88
CA ALA A 265 3.15 -20.95 2.76
C ALA A 265 2.74 -20.66 4.22
N PRO A 266 2.26 -21.67 4.99
CA PRO A 266 2.03 -21.47 6.41
C PRO A 266 3.36 -21.06 7.06
N GLN A 267 3.38 -19.92 7.74
CA GLN A 267 4.55 -19.53 8.53
C GLN A 267 4.81 -20.65 9.53
N LYS A 268 6.00 -21.29 9.43
CA LYS A 268 6.46 -22.23 10.47
C LYS A 268 6.53 -21.42 11.74
N GLY A 269 5.56 -21.63 12.64
CA GLY A 269 5.55 -20.98 13.92
C GLY A 269 6.89 -21.19 14.60
N THR A 270 7.55 -20.14 15.01
CA THR A 270 8.57 -20.15 16.03
C THR A 270 7.87 -20.58 17.33
N GLY A 271 7.65 -21.89 17.45
CA GLY A 271 7.11 -22.49 18.66
C GLY A 271 8.10 -22.21 19.80
N LEU A 272 7.73 -21.32 20.69
CA LEU A 272 8.30 -21.25 22.02
C LEU A 272 8.08 -22.63 22.64
N ARG A 273 9.12 -23.48 22.64
CA ARG A 273 9.12 -24.68 23.50
C ARG A 273 9.20 -24.19 24.94
N ILE A 274 8.05 -24.12 25.60
CA ILE A 274 8.03 -24.08 27.06
C ILE A 274 8.51 -25.46 27.50
N GLN A 275 9.76 -25.56 27.94
CA GLN A 275 10.22 -26.69 28.69
C GLN A 275 9.51 -26.62 30.07
N ALA A 276 8.58 -27.53 30.26
CA ALA A 276 8.03 -27.79 31.60
C ALA A 276 9.17 -28.40 32.44
N ALA A 277 9.49 -27.74 33.56
CA ALA A 277 10.35 -28.24 34.61
C ALA A 277 9.57 -29.23 35.49
#